data_0616403b2516b9a6cebceb9740d55c60
#
_entry.id   0616403b2516b9a6cebceb9740d55c60
#
_cell.length_a   1.000
_cell.length_b   1.000
_cell.length_c   1.000
_cell.angle_alpha   90.00
_cell.angle_beta   90.00
_cell.angle_gamma   90.00
#
_symmetry.space_group_name_H-M   'P 1'
#
loop_
_entity.id
_entity.type
_entity.pdbx_description
1 polymer ?
#
loop_
_entity_poly.entity_id
_entity_poly.type
_entity_poly.pdbx_seq_one_letter_code
_entity_poly.pdbx_strand_id
1 'polypeptide(L)'
;MYSTVNTTTTLYYHQGDSANISCNYLPPNDTDIITVGLQKNNNVLCSYMYMRVKSWINQSCDDHIRFIWIPKTNEMLFELSNLQINNTGTYSCTVKRMAPPPEVILWEEITIVNVIVSPVLFLSCVKKSNGSLMIVCSSDGFYPAALQQLWKRDGEIINNSNNNEIYSTNTDGSFTHKSYLELPSQMFNETIFTCRINHSSLNEPIEANLSNTACYETSDLALTVIVGFVGSAVLIVFVVIAVIAVTCKCYRRAKPRSAVDVGVTPEPVFQANMQSFEMYSSLGDHHPVPCSRSPSGVLSPLNAD
;
A
#
# COMPACT_ATOMS: atom_id res chain seq x y z
N MET A 1 -7.76 47.10 -22.80
CA MET A 1 -8.07 45.65 -22.96
C MET A 1 -6.77 44.91 -22.83
N TYR A 2 -6.48 44.30 -21.69
CA TYR A 2 -5.32 43.44 -21.54
C TYR A 2 -5.72 42.07 -22.13
N SER A 3 -4.98 41.62 -23.11
CA SER A 3 -5.17 40.32 -23.75
C SER A 3 -4.64 39.26 -22.77
N THR A 4 -5.51 38.56 -22.08
CA THR A 4 -5.12 37.34 -21.34
C THR A 4 -4.79 36.29 -22.39
N VAL A 5 -3.54 36.02 -22.58
CA VAL A 5 -3.09 34.89 -23.38
C VAL A 5 -3.20 33.66 -22.50
N ASN A 6 -4.31 32.94 -22.62
CA ASN A 6 -4.48 31.65 -21.94
C ASN A 6 -3.63 30.62 -22.68
N THR A 7 -2.38 30.44 -22.25
CA THR A 7 -1.58 29.31 -22.68
C THR A 7 -1.94 28.10 -21.83
N THR A 8 -2.25 26.98 -22.49
CA THR A 8 -2.49 25.71 -21.78
C THR A 8 -1.32 24.77 -22.08
N THR A 9 -0.63 24.36 -21.02
CA THR A 9 0.50 23.43 -21.09
C THR A 9 0.09 22.10 -20.46
N THR A 10 0.41 20.98 -21.10
CA THR A 10 0.18 19.64 -20.56
C THR A 10 1.49 18.98 -20.22
N LEU A 11 1.64 18.53 -18.98
CA LEU A 11 2.86 17.94 -18.45
C LEU A 11 2.56 16.54 -17.89
N TYR A 12 3.53 15.64 -18.03
CA TYR A 12 3.45 14.26 -17.54
C TYR A 12 4.60 14.00 -16.57
N TYR A 13 4.29 13.44 -15.42
CA TYR A 13 5.25 13.15 -14.37
C TYR A 13 5.01 11.74 -13.82
N HIS A 14 6.08 11.07 -13.43
CA HIS A 14 5.93 9.84 -12.66
C HIS A 14 5.52 10.14 -11.21
N GLN A 15 4.82 9.19 -10.59
CA GLN A 15 4.52 9.28 -9.17
C GLN A 15 5.81 9.41 -8.36
N GLY A 16 5.80 10.33 -7.39
CA GLY A 16 6.97 10.67 -6.58
C GLY A 16 7.85 11.79 -7.14
N ASP A 17 7.69 12.15 -8.42
CA ASP A 17 8.39 13.29 -9.02
C ASP A 17 7.95 14.63 -8.43
N SER A 18 8.66 15.70 -8.82
CA SER A 18 8.27 17.08 -8.53
C SER A 18 7.87 17.78 -9.83
N ALA A 19 6.75 18.51 -9.80
CA ALA A 19 6.29 19.34 -10.90
C ALA A 19 6.56 20.81 -10.66
N ASN A 20 7.04 21.51 -11.68
CA ASN A 20 7.19 22.96 -11.69
C ASN A 20 6.09 23.58 -12.55
N ILE A 21 5.21 24.35 -11.90
CA ILE A 21 4.14 25.09 -12.58
C ILE A 21 4.60 26.53 -12.73
N SER A 22 4.78 26.95 -13.97
CA SER A 22 5.23 28.29 -14.32
C SER A 22 4.14 29.33 -14.07
N CYS A 23 4.57 30.53 -13.64
CA CYS A 23 3.75 31.70 -13.38
C CYS A 23 4.41 32.96 -13.91
N ASN A 24 5.01 32.91 -15.08
CA ASN A 24 5.87 33.96 -15.56
C ASN A 24 5.11 35.20 -15.99
N TYR A 25 5.15 36.21 -15.18
CA TYR A 25 4.57 37.53 -15.46
C TYR A 25 5.47 38.64 -14.93
N LEU A 26 5.73 39.62 -15.78
CA LEU A 26 6.47 40.83 -15.40
C LEU A 26 5.47 41.96 -15.09
N PRO A 27 5.33 42.37 -13.82
CA PRO A 27 4.39 43.41 -13.46
C PRO A 27 4.82 44.77 -14.02
N PRO A 28 3.88 45.63 -14.43
CA PRO A 28 4.14 47.01 -14.79
C PRO A 28 4.79 47.79 -13.64
N ASN A 29 5.58 48.83 -13.99
CA ASN A 29 6.32 49.67 -13.03
C ASN A 29 5.43 50.45 -12.04
N ASP A 30 4.14 50.64 -12.37
CA ASP A 30 3.15 51.36 -11.58
C ASP A 30 2.40 50.45 -10.57
N THR A 31 2.80 49.19 -10.46
CA THR A 31 2.15 48.23 -9.59
C THR A 31 2.81 48.22 -8.21
N ASP A 32 2.07 48.53 -7.15
CA ASP A 32 2.55 48.57 -5.78
C ASP A 32 2.41 47.23 -5.05
N ILE A 33 1.29 46.55 -5.27
CA ILE A 33 0.97 45.26 -4.63
C ILE A 33 0.44 44.29 -5.68
N ILE A 34 1.05 43.13 -5.78
CA ILE A 34 0.58 42.00 -6.57
C ILE A 34 0.42 40.77 -5.70
N THR A 35 -0.51 39.91 -6.07
CA THR A 35 -0.61 38.56 -5.54
C THR A 35 -0.39 37.54 -6.66
N VAL A 36 0.30 36.46 -6.33
CA VAL A 36 0.41 35.28 -7.21
C VAL A 36 -0.20 34.10 -6.48
N GLY A 37 -1.06 33.36 -7.15
CA GLY A 37 -1.77 32.24 -6.56
C GLY A 37 -1.81 31.04 -7.48
N LEU A 38 -1.61 29.85 -6.89
CA LEU A 38 -1.82 28.57 -7.54
C LEU A 38 -3.16 27.99 -7.06
N GLN A 39 -3.97 27.59 -8.04
CA GLN A 39 -5.27 26.95 -7.79
C GLN A 39 -5.35 25.60 -8.50
N LYS A 40 -6.09 24.68 -7.93
CA LYS A 40 -6.48 23.42 -8.57
C LYS A 40 -8.01 23.29 -8.50
N ASN A 41 -8.67 23.16 -9.64
CA ASN A 41 -10.12 23.04 -9.72
C ASN A 41 -10.84 24.16 -8.93
N ASN A 42 -10.38 25.40 -9.04
CA ASN A 42 -10.85 26.61 -8.33
C ASN A 42 -10.57 26.65 -6.82
N ASN A 43 -9.87 25.67 -6.25
CA ASN A 43 -9.40 25.71 -4.87
C ASN A 43 -8.02 26.32 -4.81
N VAL A 44 -7.83 27.36 -3.99
CA VAL A 44 -6.52 27.98 -3.77
C VAL A 44 -5.66 27.03 -2.96
N LEU A 45 -4.50 26.65 -3.51
CA LEU A 45 -3.53 25.78 -2.86
C LEU A 45 -2.37 26.56 -2.26
N CYS A 46 -1.97 27.65 -2.93
CA CYS A 46 -0.85 28.47 -2.49
C CYS A 46 -1.01 29.89 -2.96
N SER A 47 -0.69 30.89 -2.13
CA SER A 47 -0.77 32.31 -2.45
C SER A 47 0.35 33.10 -1.78
N TYR A 48 0.98 33.97 -2.57
CA TYR A 48 2.02 34.91 -2.12
C TYR A 48 1.68 36.31 -2.53
N MET A 49 2.07 37.28 -1.69
CA MET A 49 1.91 38.69 -1.95
C MET A 49 3.28 39.35 -2.06
N TYR A 50 3.48 40.15 -3.09
CA TYR A 50 4.64 41.03 -3.24
C TYR A 50 4.25 42.49 -2.99
N MET A 51 5.01 43.17 -2.14
CA MET A 51 4.93 44.61 -1.92
C MET A 51 6.23 45.26 -2.38
N ARG A 52 6.14 46.35 -3.13
CA ARG A 52 7.26 47.02 -3.80
C ARG A 52 8.46 47.34 -2.89
N VAL A 53 8.24 47.49 -1.58
CA VAL A 53 9.28 47.86 -0.58
C VAL A 53 9.78 46.64 0.19
N LYS A 54 9.15 45.47 0.02
CA LYS A 54 9.43 44.25 0.77
C LYS A 54 9.50 43.04 -0.13
N SER A 55 10.05 41.95 0.37
CA SER A 55 10.07 40.65 -0.30
C SER A 55 8.67 40.02 -0.41
N TRP A 56 8.61 38.89 -1.11
CA TRP A 56 7.42 38.04 -1.14
C TRP A 56 7.00 37.56 0.24
N ILE A 57 5.71 37.65 0.56
CA ILE A 57 5.10 37.24 1.81
C ILE A 57 4.15 36.10 1.53
N ASN A 58 4.35 34.95 2.22
CA ASN A 58 3.42 33.84 2.18
C ASN A 58 2.10 34.24 2.84
N GLN A 59 0.99 34.06 2.12
CA GLN A 59 -0.37 34.28 2.64
C GLN A 59 -1.00 32.98 3.10
N SER A 60 -0.85 31.93 2.28
CA SER A 60 -1.34 30.57 2.54
C SER A 60 -0.68 29.66 1.53
N CYS A 61 -0.14 28.51 1.97
CA CYS A 61 0.44 27.54 1.07
C CYS A 61 0.42 26.16 1.71
N ASP A 62 0.01 25.15 0.93
CA ASP A 62 0.05 23.77 1.35
C ASP A 62 1.49 23.28 1.52
N ASP A 63 1.76 22.43 2.49
CA ASP A 63 3.12 22.02 2.89
C ASP A 63 3.94 21.36 1.77
N HIS A 64 3.28 20.74 0.79
CA HIS A 64 3.94 20.08 -0.34
C HIS A 64 4.17 21.01 -1.54
N ILE A 65 3.82 22.31 -1.42
CA ILE A 65 3.97 23.32 -2.47
C ILE A 65 4.96 24.38 -2.02
N ARG A 66 5.92 24.66 -2.89
CA ARG A 66 6.93 25.69 -2.65
C ARG A 66 6.90 26.73 -3.76
N PHE A 67 6.77 28.00 -3.41
CA PHE A 67 6.94 29.10 -4.33
C PHE A 67 8.42 29.45 -4.51
N ILE A 68 8.86 29.55 -5.75
CA ILE A 68 10.23 29.89 -6.12
C ILE A 68 10.18 31.12 -7.02
N TRP A 69 10.89 32.16 -6.61
CA TRP A 69 11.09 33.36 -7.41
C TRP A 69 12.57 33.55 -7.72
N ILE A 70 12.89 33.74 -9.02
CA ILE A 70 14.24 33.94 -9.52
C ILE A 70 14.35 35.40 -10.00
N PRO A 71 14.90 36.33 -9.19
CA PRO A 71 14.91 37.78 -9.50
C PRO A 71 15.65 38.13 -10.78
N LYS A 72 16.66 37.33 -11.16
CA LYS A 72 17.50 37.62 -12.35
C LYS A 72 16.74 37.43 -13.65
N THR A 73 15.86 36.47 -13.75
CA THR A 73 15.06 36.14 -14.94
C THR A 73 13.61 36.57 -14.80
N ASN A 74 13.19 37.04 -13.61
CA ASN A 74 11.80 37.30 -13.25
C ASN A 74 10.90 36.08 -13.39
N GLU A 75 11.48 34.90 -13.27
CA GLU A 75 10.71 33.65 -13.29
C GLU A 75 10.07 33.40 -11.94
N MET A 76 8.78 33.05 -11.99
CA MET A 76 8.01 32.59 -10.84
C MET A 76 7.48 31.20 -11.13
N LEU A 77 7.64 30.32 -10.18
CA LEU A 77 7.10 28.96 -10.31
C LEU A 77 6.65 28.40 -8.96
N PHE A 78 5.66 27.52 -9.02
CA PHE A 78 5.26 26.68 -7.89
C PHE A 78 5.78 25.26 -8.13
N GLU A 79 6.60 24.77 -7.20
CA GLU A 79 7.08 23.41 -7.19
C GLU A 79 6.14 22.56 -6.31
N LEU A 80 5.54 21.55 -6.92
CA LEU A 80 4.76 20.52 -6.24
C LEU A 80 5.67 19.31 -6.02
N SER A 81 5.96 18.94 -4.79
CA SER A 81 6.85 17.82 -4.47
C SER A 81 6.07 16.53 -4.20
N ASN A 82 6.72 15.40 -4.49
CA ASN A 82 6.20 14.05 -4.21
C ASN A 82 4.80 13.81 -4.78
N LEU A 83 4.67 14.00 -6.09
CA LEU A 83 3.40 13.87 -6.81
C LEU A 83 2.75 12.50 -6.59
N GLN A 84 1.46 12.52 -6.28
CA GLN A 84 0.61 11.36 -6.15
C GLN A 84 -0.47 11.38 -7.24
N ILE A 85 -1.16 10.28 -7.46
CA ILE A 85 -2.24 10.15 -8.46
C ILE A 85 -3.30 11.25 -8.28
N ASN A 86 -3.65 11.58 -7.04
CA ASN A 86 -4.60 12.62 -6.71
C ASN A 86 -4.11 14.04 -7.07
N ASN A 87 -2.82 14.24 -7.38
CA ASN A 87 -2.29 15.50 -7.90
C ASN A 87 -2.57 15.69 -9.40
N THR A 88 -3.00 14.65 -10.13
CA THR A 88 -3.49 14.81 -11.51
C THR A 88 -4.63 15.83 -11.55
N GLY A 89 -4.56 16.77 -12.50
CA GLY A 89 -5.63 17.76 -12.67
C GLY A 89 -5.16 19.05 -13.34
N THR A 90 -6.10 19.98 -13.41
CA THR A 90 -5.86 21.30 -14.01
C THR A 90 -5.50 22.30 -12.93
N TYR A 91 -4.33 22.90 -13.09
CA TYR A 91 -3.81 23.95 -12.24
C TYR A 91 -3.87 25.28 -12.97
N SER A 92 -4.27 26.34 -12.29
CA SER A 92 -4.27 27.71 -12.78
C SER A 92 -3.33 28.53 -11.89
N CYS A 93 -2.34 29.17 -12.54
CA CYS A 93 -1.57 30.22 -11.90
C CYS A 93 -2.16 31.58 -12.26
N THR A 94 -2.51 32.38 -11.26
CA THR A 94 -3.11 33.71 -11.45
C THR A 94 -2.25 34.78 -10.80
N VAL A 95 -1.93 35.83 -11.55
CA VAL A 95 -1.27 37.02 -11.04
C VAL A 95 -2.28 38.17 -11.05
N LYS A 96 -2.48 38.80 -9.88
CA LYS A 96 -3.43 39.89 -9.71
C LYS A 96 -2.75 41.12 -9.18
N ARG A 97 -3.14 42.29 -9.69
CA ARG A 97 -2.82 43.59 -9.08
C ARG A 97 -3.83 43.90 -7.99
N MET A 98 -3.34 44.16 -6.80
CA MET A 98 -4.15 44.55 -5.66
C MET A 98 -4.13 46.06 -5.43
N ALA A 99 -3.00 46.71 -5.76
CA ALA A 99 -2.84 48.17 -5.69
C ALA A 99 -2.03 48.69 -6.89
N PRO A 100 -2.41 49.88 -7.46
CA PRO A 100 -3.59 50.68 -7.13
C PRO A 100 -4.91 50.00 -7.53
N PRO A 101 -6.01 50.32 -6.83
CA PRO A 101 -7.35 49.80 -7.20
C PRO A 101 -7.77 50.21 -8.61
N PRO A 102 -8.68 49.46 -9.27
CA PRO A 102 -9.34 48.26 -8.79
C PRO A 102 -8.44 47.02 -8.88
N GLU A 103 -8.81 45.95 -8.13
CA GLU A 103 -8.18 44.62 -8.33
C GLU A 103 -8.41 44.15 -9.77
N VAL A 104 -7.33 43.70 -10.39
CA VAL A 104 -7.36 43.24 -11.79
C VAL A 104 -6.48 42.01 -11.94
N ILE A 105 -7.00 41.00 -12.65
CA ILE A 105 -6.20 39.87 -13.10
C ILE A 105 -5.28 40.37 -14.22
N LEU A 106 -3.99 40.27 -14.00
CA LEU A 106 -2.94 40.66 -14.94
C LEU A 106 -2.52 39.51 -15.83
N TRP A 107 -2.53 38.31 -15.28
CA TRP A 107 -2.06 37.10 -15.95
C TRP A 107 -2.76 35.86 -15.41
N GLU A 108 -3.04 34.92 -16.30
CA GLU A 108 -3.51 33.60 -15.96
C GLU A 108 -2.90 32.57 -16.91
N GLU A 109 -2.31 31.51 -16.35
CA GLU A 109 -1.71 30.39 -17.09
C GLU A 109 -2.29 29.08 -16.57
N ILE A 110 -2.67 28.22 -17.51
CA ILE A 110 -3.28 26.92 -17.18
C ILE A 110 -2.28 25.81 -17.47
N THR A 111 -2.01 24.96 -16.49
CA THR A 111 -1.17 23.78 -16.62
C THR A 111 -1.97 22.53 -16.26
N ILE A 112 -2.01 21.56 -17.17
CA ILE A 112 -2.58 20.25 -16.92
C ILE A 112 -1.45 19.33 -16.47
N VAL A 113 -1.51 18.88 -15.23
CA VAL A 113 -0.56 17.91 -14.65
C VAL A 113 -1.16 16.53 -14.73
N ASN A 114 -0.48 15.60 -15.39
CA ASN A 114 -0.84 14.20 -15.46
C ASN A 114 0.21 13.38 -14.73
N VAL A 115 -0.19 12.75 -13.62
CA VAL A 115 0.66 11.78 -12.96
C VAL A 115 0.49 10.42 -13.65
N ILE A 116 1.57 9.72 -13.90
CA ILE A 116 1.59 8.40 -14.52
C ILE A 116 2.27 7.41 -13.57
N VAL A 117 1.75 6.16 -13.52
CA VAL A 117 2.31 5.08 -12.71
C VAL A 117 2.45 3.85 -13.59
N SER A 118 3.65 3.27 -13.59
CA SER A 118 3.94 2.10 -14.41
C SER A 118 3.39 0.82 -13.80
N PRO A 119 2.79 -0.07 -14.60
CA PRO A 119 2.29 -1.36 -14.14
C PRO A 119 3.43 -2.29 -13.71
N VAL A 120 3.18 -3.07 -12.67
CA VAL A 120 4.00 -4.23 -12.31
C VAL A 120 3.32 -5.48 -12.87
N LEU A 121 4.05 -6.22 -13.72
CA LEU A 121 3.52 -7.36 -14.46
C LEU A 121 3.89 -8.68 -13.78
N PHE A 122 2.87 -9.51 -13.49
CA PHE A 122 3.04 -10.85 -12.93
C PHE A 122 2.31 -11.91 -13.75
N LEU A 123 2.93 -13.07 -13.92
CA LEU A 123 2.29 -14.28 -14.38
C LEU A 123 2.26 -15.31 -13.27
N SER A 124 1.13 -15.96 -13.10
CA SER A 124 0.96 -17.04 -12.11
C SER A 124 -0.01 -18.12 -12.63
N CYS A 125 0.07 -19.29 -12.01
CA CYS A 125 -0.85 -20.38 -12.28
C CYS A 125 -1.87 -20.51 -11.16
N VAL A 126 -3.12 -20.75 -11.53
CA VAL A 126 -4.23 -20.99 -10.61
C VAL A 126 -4.96 -22.26 -11.01
N LYS A 127 -5.23 -23.11 -10.03
CA LYS A 127 -6.05 -24.32 -10.20
C LYS A 127 -7.50 -24.02 -9.85
N LYS A 128 -8.43 -24.26 -10.78
CA LYS A 128 -9.87 -24.17 -10.53
C LYS A 128 -10.37 -25.33 -9.65
N SER A 129 -11.53 -25.16 -9.04
CA SER A 129 -12.19 -26.20 -8.25
C SER A 129 -12.49 -27.48 -9.01
N ASN A 130 -12.67 -27.39 -10.32
CA ASN A 130 -12.87 -28.54 -11.23
C ASN A 130 -11.55 -29.24 -11.63
N GLY A 131 -10.40 -28.77 -11.13
CA GLY A 131 -9.07 -29.32 -11.44
C GLY A 131 -8.40 -28.74 -12.68
N SER A 132 -9.07 -27.90 -13.49
CA SER A 132 -8.43 -27.25 -14.65
C SER A 132 -7.44 -26.18 -14.19
N LEU A 133 -6.37 -25.99 -14.97
CA LEU A 133 -5.35 -25.00 -14.73
C LEU A 133 -5.61 -23.74 -15.55
N MET A 134 -5.31 -22.59 -14.98
CA MET A 134 -5.34 -21.31 -15.67
C MET A 134 -4.05 -20.54 -15.42
N ILE A 135 -3.59 -19.82 -16.43
CA ILE A 135 -2.58 -18.78 -16.27
C ILE A 135 -3.29 -17.44 -16.02
N VAL A 136 -2.81 -16.71 -15.05
CA VAL A 136 -3.28 -15.36 -14.71
C VAL A 136 -2.19 -14.38 -15.06
N CYS A 137 -2.51 -13.40 -15.89
CA CYS A 137 -1.70 -12.22 -16.09
C CYS A 137 -2.27 -11.09 -15.26
N SER A 138 -1.51 -10.59 -14.29
CA SER A 138 -1.85 -9.46 -13.43
C SER A 138 -0.94 -8.29 -13.71
N SER A 139 -1.55 -7.14 -14.02
CA SER A 139 -0.90 -5.84 -14.13
C SER A 139 -1.37 -5.00 -12.96
N ASP A 140 -0.48 -4.71 -12.02
CA ASP A 140 -0.85 -4.06 -10.77
C ASP A 140 -0.30 -2.63 -10.66
N GLY A 141 -1.10 -1.75 -10.03
CA GLY A 141 -0.66 -0.45 -9.54
C GLY A 141 -0.41 0.59 -10.63
N PHE A 142 -1.09 0.53 -11.79
CA PHE A 142 -0.87 1.46 -12.89
C PHE A 142 -1.88 2.62 -12.92
N TYR A 143 -1.48 3.72 -13.54
CA TYR A 143 -2.32 4.89 -13.79
C TYR A 143 -1.81 5.66 -15.02
N PRO A 144 -2.71 6.14 -15.93
CA PRO A 144 -4.17 6.03 -15.95
C PRO A 144 -4.70 4.62 -16.30
N ALA A 145 -6.02 4.46 -16.33
CA ALA A 145 -6.69 3.17 -16.52
C ALA A 145 -6.47 2.49 -17.89
N ALA A 146 -6.03 3.24 -18.91
CA ALA A 146 -5.87 2.74 -20.27
C ALA A 146 -4.66 1.81 -20.37
N LEU A 147 -4.90 0.51 -20.41
CA LEU A 147 -3.91 -0.55 -20.55
C LEU A 147 -4.26 -1.42 -21.76
N GLN A 148 -3.26 -1.78 -22.58
CA GLN A 148 -3.39 -2.79 -23.63
C GLN A 148 -2.69 -4.06 -23.16
N GLN A 149 -3.40 -5.18 -23.14
CA GLN A 149 -2.87 -6.48 -22.77
C GLN A 149 -3.11 -7.49 -23.89
N LEU A 150 -2.09 -8.28 -24.21
CA LEU A 150 -2.11 -9.29 -25.26
C LEU A 150 -1.53 -10.59 -24.74
N TRP A 151 -2.14 -11.71 -25.10
CA TRP A 151 -1.60 -13.04 -24.89
C TRP A 151 -0.90 -13.56 -26.15
N LYS A 152 0.24 -14.22 -25.95
CA LYS A 152 0.95 -14.98 -26.98
C LYS A 152 1.17 -16.41 -26.52
N ARG A 153 1.22 -17.32 -27.48
CA ARG A 153 1.58 -18.73 -27.31
C ARG A 153 2.68 -19.05 -28.29
N ASP A 154 3.84 -19.46 -27.77
CA ASP A 154 5.04 -19.74 -28.58
C ASP A 154 5.39 -18.61 -29.57
N GLY A 155 5.18 -17.34 -29.12
CA GLY A 155 5.41 -16.12 -29.89
C GLY A 155 4.24 -15.63 -30.75
N GLU A 156 3.20 -16.44 -30.98
CA GLU A 156 2.02 -16.08 -31.76
C GLU A 156 0.91 -15.48 -30.89
N ILE A 157 0.24 -14.43 -31.39
CA ILE A 157 -0.87 -13.78 -30.67
C ILE A 157 -2.06 -14.71 -30.60
N ILE A 158 -2.59 -14.89 -29.40
CA ILE A 158 -3.82 -15.65 -29.16
C ILE A 158 -5.00 -14.67 -29.16
N ASN A 159 -5.91 -14.83 -30.12
CA ASN A 159 -7.21 -14.17 -30.10
C ASN A 159 -8.16 -14.96 -29.19
N ASN A 160 -8.19 -14.63 -27.91
CA ASN A 160 -9.01 -15.33 -26.95
C ASN A 160 -10.29 -14.52 -26.67
N SER A 161 -11.38 -14.87 -27.37
CA SER A 161 -12.69 -14.22 -27.23
C SER A 161 -13.40 -14.50 -25.89
N ASN A 162 -12.85 -15.39 -25.05
CA ASN A 162 -13.43 -15.84 -23.79
C ASN A 162 -12.59 -15.40 -22.56
N ASN A 163 -11.79 -14.37 -22.69
CA ASN A 163 -11.01 -13.87 -21.55
C ASN A 163 -11.94 -13.32 -20.47
N ASN A 164 -11.95 -13.99 -19.33
CA ASN A 164 -12.43 -13.35 -18.10
C ASN A 164 -11.41 -12.29 -17.70
N GLU A 165 -11.78 -11.04 -17.84
CA GLU A 165 -10.96 -9.89 -17.43
C GLU A 165 -11.58 -9.27 -16.19
N ILE A 166 -10.74 -8.89 -15.25
CA ILE A 166 -11.15 -8.20 -14.01
C ILE A 166 -10.36 -6.91 -13.90
N TYR A 167 -11.07 -5.80 -13.89
CA TYR A 167 -10.55 -4.48 -13.58
C TYR A 167 -10.96 -4.10 -12.16
N SER A 168 -10.04 -3.57 -11.40
CA SER A 168 -10.30 -3.02 -10.08
C SER A 168 -9.52 -1.73 -9.83
N THR A 169 -10.09 -0.83 -9.04
CA THR A 169 -9.43 0.39 -8.57
C THR A 169 -8.89 0.13 -7.17
N ASN A 170 -7.62 0.46 -6.96
CA ASN A 170 -6.95 0.36 -5.67
C ASN A 170 -7.28 1.56 -4.77
N THR A 171 -6.99 1.46 -3.49
CA THR A 171 -7.28 2.52 -2.50
C THR A 171 -6.49 3.80 -2.72
N ASP A 172 -5.34 3.73 -3.39
CA ASP A 172 -4.49 4.86 -3.77
C ASP A 172 -4.91 5.53 -5.09
N GLY A 173 -5.96 5.00 -5.75
CA GLY A 173 -6.47 5.47 -7.04
C GLY A 173 -5.80 4.84 -8.26
N SER A 174 -4.80 3.97 -8.09
CA SER A 174 -4.23 3.17 -9.16
C SER A 174 -5.18 2.04 -9.60
N PHE A 175 -4.84 1.36 -10.69
CA PHE A 175 -5.65 0.28 -11.25
C PHE A 175 -4.91 -1.04 -11.23
N THR A 176 -5.69 -2.11 -11.10
CA THR A 176 -5.23 -3.49 -11.28
C THR A 176 -6.06 -4.13 -12.38
N HIS A 177 -5.40 -4.78 -13.34
CA HIS A 177 -6.03 -5.56 -14.39
C HIS A 177 -5.54 -7.00 -14.36
N LYS A 178 -6.48 -7.97 -14.34
CA LYS A 178 -6.21 -9.40 -14.38
C LYS A 178 -6.94 -10.03 -15.54
N SER A 179 -6.22 -10.79 -16.36
CA SER A 179 -6.81 -11.64 -17.39
C SER A 179 -6.42 -13.10 -17.19
N TYR A 180 -7.31 -13.99 -17.57
CA TYR A 180 -7.21 -15.42 -17.30
C TYR A 180 -7.21 -16.20 -18.59
N LEU A 181 -6.18 -17.05 -18.78
CA LEU A 181 -6.06 -17.96 -19.90
C LEU A 181 -6.20 -19.40 -19.41
N GLU A 182 -7.22 -20.12 -19.88
CA GLU A 182 -7.43 -21.52 -19.52
C GLU A 182 -6.47 -22.44 -20.29
N LEU A 183 -5.77 -23.31 -19.54
CA LEU A 183 -4.91 -24.31 -20.14
C LEU A 183 -5.69 -25.58 -20.49
N PRO A 184 -5.45 -26.19 -21.68
CA PRO A 184 -5.96 -27.51 -21.99
C PRO A 184 -5.56 -28.54 -20.96
N SER A 185 -6.43 -29.50 -20.68
CA SER A 185 -6.25 -30.55 -19.66
C SER A 185 -4.99 -31.41 -19.86
N GLN A 186 -4.52 -31.52 -21.10
CA GLN A 186 -3.31 -32.27 -21.48
C GLN A 186 -2.54 -31.47 -22.52
N MET A 187 -1.32 -31.08 -22.18
CA MET A 187 -0.35 -30.57 -23.14
C MET A 187 0.86 -31.51 -23.11
N PHE A 188 1.16 -32.14 -24.22
CA PHE A 188 2.26 -33.12 -24.33
C PHE A 188 3.61 -32.44 -24.58
N ASN A 189 3.60 -31.21 -25.09
CA ASN A 189 4.80 -30.44 -25.38
C ASN A 189 4.90 -29.22 -24.46
N GLU A 190 6.14 -28.85 -24.14
CA GLU A 190 6.40 -27.59 -23.48
C GLU A 190 5.94 -26.44 -24.36
N THR A 191 5.15 -25.55 -23.79
CA THR A 191 4.57 -24.38 -24.46
C THR A 191 4.80 -23.17 -23.61
N ILE A 192 5.28 -22.09 -24.22
CA ILE A 192 5.55 -20.83 -23.55
C ILE A 192 4.38 -19.88 -23.77
N PHE A 193 3.77 -19.46 -22.70
CA PHE A 193 2.77 -18.41 -22.69
C PHE A 193 3.39 -17.08 -22.29
N THR A 194 3.09 -16.04 -23.08
CA THR A 194 3.59 -14.70 -22.84
C THR A 194 2.42 -13.75 -22.65
N CYS A 195 2.45 -12.97 -21.59
CA CYS A 195 1.59 -11.81 -21.43
C CYS A 195 2.40 -10.56 -21.77
N ARG A 196 1.93 -9.79 -22.73
CA ARG A 196 2.50 -8.51 -23.15
C ARG A 196 1.55 -7.40 -22.78
N ILE A 197 2.09 -6.36 -22.13
CA ILE A 197 1.32 -5.15 -21.80
C ILE A 197 1.99 -3.92 -22.41
N ASN A 198 1.14 -2.97 -22.80
CA ASN A 198 1.54 -1.65 -23.23
C ASN A 198 0.73 -0.60 -22.43
N HIS A 199 1.40 0.40 -21.91
CA HIS A 199 0.83 1.46 -21.11
C HIS A 199 1.55 2.79 -21.36
N SER A 200 0.84 3.91 -21.22
CA SER A 200 1.39 5.26 -21.49
C SER A 200 2.59 5.65 -20.62
N SER A 201 2.78 5.00 -19.48
CA SER A 201 3.94 5.21 -18.59
C SER A 201 5.18 4.41 -18.99
N LEU A 202 5.07 3.51 -19.96
CA LEU A 202 6.16 2.64 -20.41
C LEU A 202 6.77 3.19 -21.70
N ASN A 203 8.09 3.23 -21.78
CA ASN A 203 8.80 3.58 -23.02
C ASN A 203 8.63 2.48 -24.08
N GLU A 204 8.61 1.22 -23.64
CA GLU A 204 8.40 0.04 -24.48
C GLU A 204 7.46 -0.93 -23.77
N PRO A 205 6.67 -1.72 -24.52
CA PRO A 205 5.85 -2.76 -23.94
C PRO A 205 6.67 -3.78 -23.16
N ILE A 206 6.19 -4.20 -21.99
CA ILE A 206 6.82 -5.24 -21.18
C ILE A 206 6.14 -6.59 -21.36
N GLU A 207 6.91 -7.66 -21.22
CA GLU A 207 6.46 -9.03 -21.41
C GLU A 207 6.88 -9.90 -20.22
N ALA A 208 6.00 -10.82 -19.83
CA ALA A 208 6.30 -11.88 -18.88
C ALA A 208 5.98 -13.24 -19.51
N ASN A 209 6.86 -14.21 -19.30
CA ASN A 209 6.77 -15.55 -19.88
C ASN A 209 6.55 -16.59 -18.81
N LEU A 210 5.74 -17.60 -19.12
CA LEU A 210 5.49 -18.74 -18.25
C LEU A 210 5.34 -20.02 -19.09
N SER A 211 6.10 -21.06 -18.72
CA SER A 211 5.93 -22.39 -19.31
C SER A 211 4.72 -23.11 -18.69
N ASN A 212 3.97 -23.86 -19.50
CA ASN A 212 2.91 -24.72 -18.99
C ASN A 212 3.46 -25.78 -18.01
N THR A 213 4.68 -26.28 -18.19
CA THR A 213 5.30 -27.26 -17.31
C THR A 213 5.48 -26.69 -15.89
N ALA A 214 5.87 -25.44 -15.77
CA ALA A 214 5.98 -24.74 -14.48
C ALA A 214 4.64 -24.70 -13.72
N CYS A 215 3.51 -24.61 -14.44
CA CYS A 215 2.16 -24.65 -13.85
C CYS A 215 1.82 -26.02 -13.26
N TYR A 216 2.21 -27.09 -13.93
CA TYR A 216 1.96 -28.46 -13.43
C TYR A 216 2.88 -28.79 -12.25
N GLU A 217 4.16 -28.44 -12.33
CA GLU A 217 5.14 -28.69 -11.26
C GLU A 217 4.79 -27.99 -9.96
N THR A 218 4.36 -26.72 -9.99
CA THR A 218 3.95 -25.98 -8.78
C THR A 218 2.73 -26.60 -8.11
N SER A 219 1.83 -27.23 -8.88
CA SER A 219 0.63 -27.88 -8.33
C SER A 219 0.97 -29.19 -7.59
N ASP A 220 1.97 -29.93 -8.06
CA ASP A 220 2.39 -31.20 -7.48
C ASP A 220 3.31 -31.01 -6.27
N LEU A 221 4.19 -29.99 -6.28
CA LEU A 221 5.03 -29.65 -5.14
C LEU A 221 4.19 -29.26 -3.90
N ALA A 222 3.14 -28.51 -4.08
CA ALA A 222 2.25 -28.13 -2.98
C ALA A 222 1.61 -29.36 -2.30
N LEU A 223 1.23 -30.37 -3.10
CA LEU A 223 0.64 -31.61 -2.59
C LEU A 223 1.67 -32.47 -1.87
N THR A 224 2.90 -32.61 -2.40
CA THR A 224 3.96 -33.41 -1.80
C THR A 224 4.46 -32.83 -0.49
N VAL A 225 4.56 -31.52 -0.38
CA VAL A 225 4.96 -30.84 0.87
C VAL A 225 3.91 -31.08 1.95
N ILE A 226 2.61 -30.92 1.65
CA ILE A 226 1.53 -31.15 2.63
C ILE A 226 1.54 -32.60 3.10
N VAL A 227 1.63 -33.56 2.20
CA VAL A 227 1.66 -35.01 2.55
C VAL A 227 2.89 -35.34 3.38
N GLY A 228 4.05 -34.75 3.06
CA GLY A 228 5.29 -34.91 3.83
C GLY A 228 5.17 -34.41 5.27
N PHE A 229 4.60 -33.24 5.48
CA PHE A 229 4.39 -32.68 6.84
C PHE A 229 3.39 -33.49 7.66
N VAL A 230 2.28 -33.91 7.07
CA VAL A 230 1.28 -34.73 7.78
C VAL A 230 1.87 -36.10 8.12
N GLY A 231 2.59 -36.73 7.19
CA GLY A 231 3.24 -38.03 7.42
C GLY A 231 4.29 -37.98 8.54
N SER A 232 5.12 -36.93 8.58
CA SER A 232 6.12 -36.77 9.64
C SER A 232 5.49 -36.49 11.01
N ALA A 233 4.42 -35.70 11.08
CA ALA A 233 3.71 -35.44 12.34
C ALA A 233 3.09 -36.74 12.92
N VAL A 234 2.48 -37.57 12.08
CA VAL A 234 1.90 -38.85 12.48
C VAL A 234 2.99 -39.80 13.02
N LEU A 235 4.14 -39.88 12.34
CA LEU A 235 5.26 -40.70 12.81
C LEU A 235 5.79 -40.25 14.19
N ILE A 236 5.94 -38.96 14.41
CA ILE A 236 6.36 -38.40 15.71
C ILE A 236 5.37 -38.80 16.82
N VAL A 237 4.07 -38.70 16.55
CA VAL A 237 3.03 -39.12 17.55
C VAL A 237 3.16 -40.59 17.88
N PHE A 238 3.35 -41.48 16.91
CA PHE A 238 3.55 -42.92 17.16
C PHE A 238 4.81 -43.21 17.97
N VAL A 239 5.93 -42.53 17.68
CA VAL A 239 7.18 -42.68 18.45
C VAL A 239 6.97 -42.22 19.88
N VAL A 240 6.31 -41.11 20.13
CA VAL A 240 6.01 -40.62 21.50
C VAL A 240 5.13 -41.62 22.27
N ILE A 241 4.09 -42.16 21.64
CA ILE A 241 3.21 -43.18 22.26
C ILE A 241 4.03 -44.43 22.60
N ALA A 242 4.89 -44.90 21.70
CA ALA A 242 5.74 -46.07 21.93
C ALA A 242 6.70 -45.85 23.12
N VAL A 243 7.35 -44.69 23.19
CA VAL A 243 8.24 -44.30 24.29
C VAL A 243 7.46 -44.27 25.62
N ILE A 244 6.28 -43.67 25.65
CA ILE A 244 5.43 -43.66 26.86
C ILE A 244 5.04 -45.08 27.27
N ALA A 245 4.66 -45.94 26.32
CA ALA A 245 4.28 -47.32 26.62
C ALA A 245 5.44 -48.13 27.23
N VAL A 246 6.68 -47.95 26.68
CA VAL A 246 7.88 -48.58 27.18
C VAL A 246 8.24 -48.08 28.59
N THR A 247 8.21 -46.79 28.82
CA THR A 247 8.49 -46.17 30.12
C THR A 247 7.48 -46.60 31.19
N CYS A 248 6.18 -46.64 30.86
CA CYS A 248 5.13 -47.15 31.75
C CYS A 248 5.35 -48.64 32.09
N LYS A 249 5.78 -49.46 31.12
CA LYS A 249 6.06 -50.87 31.31
C LYS A 249 7.27 -51.08 32.23
N CYS A 250 8.33 -50.29 32.06
CA CYS A 250 9.51 -50.29 32.94
C CYS A 250 9.14 -49.83 34.37
N TYR A 251 8.32 -48.79 34.50
CA TYR A 251 7.90 -48.29 35.79
C TYR A 251 7.03 -49.32 36.56
N ARG A 252 6.14 -50.04 35.87
CA ARG A 252 5.34 -51.13 36.47
C ARG A 252 6.21 -52.35 36.91
N ARG A 253 7.35 -52.61 36.25
CA ARG A 253 8.30 -53.68 36.62
C ARG A 253 9.22 -53.30 37.77
N ALA A 254 9.46 -52.01 37.98
CA ALA A 254 10.33 -51.49 39.05
C ALA A 254 9.63 -51.30 40.42
N LYS A 255 8.29 -51.57 40.51
CA LYS A 255 7.62 -51.51 41.78
C LYS A 255 7.99 -52.68 42.66
N PRO A 256 8.76 -52.51 43.78
CA PRO A 256 9.16 -53.63 44.66
C PRO A 256 7.94 -54.21 45.31
N ARG A 257 7.84 -55.53 45.32
CA ARG A 257 6.90 -56.29 46.19
C ARG A 257 7.33 -56.08 47.64
N SER A 258 6.59 -55.22 48.33
CA SER A 258 6.73 -55.19 49.79
C SER A 258 6.05 -56.43 50.40
N ALA A 259 6.86 -57.22 51.03
CA ALA A 259 6.40 -58.39 51.84
C ALA A 259 6.15 -57.98 53.30
N VAL A 260 5.11 -58.60 53.81
CA VAL A 260 4.95 -59.07 55.16
C VAL A 260 4.52 -58.09 56.27
N ASP A 261 3.36 -58.33 56.65
CA ASP A 261 2.56 -58.24 57.86
C ASP A 261 3.33 -58.53 59.16
N VAL A 262 3.30 -57.64 60.14
CA VAL A 262 3.32 -57.97 61.58
C VAL A 262 2.51 -56.90 62.28
N GLY A 263 1.40 -57.36 62.86
CA GLY A 263 0.53 -56.55 63.69
C GLY A 263 1.09 -56.30 65.09
N VAL A 264 0.72 -55.14 65.63
CA VAL A 264 0.45 -54.94 67.10
C VAL A 264 -0.41 -53.67 67.21
N THR A 265 -1.55 -53.79 67.83
CA THR A 265 -2.43 -52.76 68.40
C THR A 265 -2.02 -52.44 69.85
N PRO A 266 -2.64 -51.51 70.61
CA PRO A 266 -3.29 -50.23 70.34
C PRO A 266 -2.87 -49.08 71.29
N GLU A 267 -3.33 -47.84 70.92
CA GLU A 267 -3.79 -46.70 71.80
C GLU A 267 -2.86 -46.02 72.83
N PRO A 268 -3.21 -44.78 73.36
CA PRO A 268 -4.08 -43.73 72.86
C PRO A 268 -3.50 -42.27 72.98
N VAL A 269 -4.23 -41.35 72.38
CA VAL A 269 -4.53 -39.95 72.79
C VAL A 269 -3.38 -38.96 73.09
N PHE A 270 -3.29 -37.92 72.36
CA PHE A 270 -3.34 -36.54 72.86
C PHE A 270 -3.61 -35.52 71.75
N GLN A 271 -4.62 -34.70 71.97
CA GLN A 271 -4.92 -33.48 71.27
C GLN A 271 -3.88 -32.41 71.57
N ALA A 272 -3.54 -31.62 70.55
CA ALA A 272 -3.35 -30.15 70.67
C ALA A 272 -3.10 -29.53 69.29
N ASN A 273 -4.06 -28.87 68.84
CA ASN A 273 -4.12 -27.45 68.43
C ASN A 273 -2.96 -26.84 67.65
N MET A 274 -3.42 -26.30 66.55
CA MET A 274 -3.24 -24.92 66.06
C MET A 274 -2.10 -24.58 65.11
N GLN A 275 -2.59 -23.95 64.05
CA GLN A 275 -2.12 -22.81 63.27
C GLN A 275 -1.48 -23.09 61.89
N SER A 276 -2.32 -22.76 60.96
CA SER A 276 -2.17 -22.15 59.66
C SER A 276 -0.77 -21.63 59.32
N PHE A 277 -0.30 -22.01 58.15
CA PHE A 277 0.43 -21.09 57.26
C PHE A 277 0.06 -21.40 55.81
N GLU A 278 -0.71 -20.49 55.26
CA GLU A 278 -0.90 -20.40 53.81
C GLU A 278 0.40 -19.91 53.17
N MET A 279 0.85 -20.55 52.11
CA MET A 279 1.78 -19.93 51.21
C MET A 279 1.26 -20.05 49.80
N TYR A 280 0.75 -18.92 49.34
CA TYR A 280 0.39 -18.62 47.95
C TYR A 280 1.58 -18.81 47.00
N SER A 281 1.37 -19.58 45.95
CA SER A 281 2.13 -19.40 44.70
C SER A 281 1.15 -18.99 43.62
N SER A 282 1.14 -17.69 43.36
CA SER A 282 0.43 -17.03 42.30
C SER A 282 1.14 -17.25 41.00
N LEU A 283 0.51 -17.93 40.06
CA LEU A 283 0.88 -17.89 38.65
C LEU A 283 0.12 -16.71 38.00
N GLY A 284 0.84 -15.70 37.55
CA GLY A 284 0.26 -14.51 36.94
C GLY A 284 -0.17 -14.73 35.52
N ASP A 285 -1.44 -14.53 35.27
CA ASP A 285 -2.02 -14.35 33.94
C ASP A 285 -1.78 -12.93 33.47
N HIS A 286 -1.10 -12.80 32.32
CA HIS A 286 -0.98 -11.51 31.61
C HIS A 286 -2.20 -11.28 30.71
N HIS A 287 -3.10 -10.41 31.15
CA HIS A 287 -4.10 -9.79 30.29
C HIS A 287 -3.59 -8.42 29.78
N PRO A 288 -3.84 -8.06 28.52
CA PRO A 288 -3.49 -6.74 28.01
C PRO A 288 -4.48 -5.67 28.47
N VAL A 289 -3.95 -4.54 28.91
CA VAL A 289 -4.67 -3.36 29.40
C VAL A 289 -5.16 -2.52 28.22
N PRO A 290 -6.41 -2.06 28.17
CA PRO A 290 -6.88 -1.09 27.20
C PRO A 290 -6.52 0.35 27.60
N CYS A 291 -6.04 1.15 26.63
CA CYS A 291 -5.79 2.57 26.78
C CYS A 291 -7.07 3.34 27.12
N SER A 292 -7.08 4.01 28.26
CA SER A 292 -8.13 4.94 28.68
C SER A 292 -7.84 6.36 28.16
N ARG A 293 -8.90 6.97 27.61
CA ARG A 293 -9.02 8.40 27.27
C ARG A 293 -8.83 9.27 28.51
N SER A 294 -8.06 10.35 28.36
CA SER A 294 -8.05 11.48 29.29
C SER A 294 -9.22 12.42 29.01
N PRO A 295 -9.84 13.01 30.04
CA PRO A 295 -10.93 13.94 29.86
C PRO A 295 -10.46 15.40 29.74
N SER A 296 -11.22 16.13 28.95
CA SER A 296 -11.17 17.56 28.72
C SER A 296 -11.27 18.38 30.00
N GLY A 297 -10.30 19.23 30.24
CA GLY A 297 -10.40 20.31 31.24
C GLY A 297 -10.90 21.60 30.59
N VAL A 298 -12.11 21.99 30.98
CA VAL A 298 -12.71 23.30 30.76
C VAL A 298 -12.10 24.28 31.77
N LEU A 299 -11.61 25.39 31.31
CA LEU A 299 -11.49 26.62 32.13
C LEU A 299 -11.89 27.83 31.30
N SER A 300 -12.96 28.43 31.73
CA SER A 300 -13.51 29.73 31.34
C SER A 300 -12.81 30.90 32.07
N PRO A 301 -13.18 32.15 31.80
CA PRO A 301 -12.28 33.26 31.54
C PRO A 301 -12.12 34.18 32.74
N LEU A 302 -11.09 35.03 32.72
CA LEU A 302 -10.98 36.19 33.60
C LEU A 302 -10.62 37.44 32.80
N ASN A 303 -11.45 38.46 33.04
CA ASN A 303 -11.46 39.82 32.56
C ASN A 303 -10.25 40.67 32.94
N ALA A 304 -10.16 41.76 32.17
CA ALA A 304 -9.72 43.14 32.55
C ALA A 304 -8.21 43.38 32.70
N ASP A 305 -7.60 44.17 31.91
CA ASP A 305 -7.66 45.66 31.73
C ASP A 305 -7.02 46.02 30.38
#